data_37c4f202d088884ddd5036d370189a5c
#
_entry.id   37c4f202d088884ddd5036d370189a5c
#
_cell.length_a   1.000
_cell.length_b   1.000
_cell.length_c   1.000
_cell.angle_alpha   90.00
_cell.angle_beta   90.00
_cell.angle_gamma   90.00
#
_symmetry.space_group_name_H-M   'P 1'
#
loop_
_entity.id
_entity.type
_entity.pdbx_description
1 polymer ?
#
loop_
_entity_poly.entity_id
_entity_poly.type
_entity_poly.pdbx_seq_one_letter_code
_entity_poly.pdbx_strand_id
1 'polypeptide(L)'
;MPRIPFNVDAYTARLIGRENVSKLEGAVIELVKNTYDADASCCVLYYDETQNALYLADNGSGMTAQTIQNHWMTIGRSSKKGNYISGEGRIQTGEKGIGRFALDRIADKCQMLTATRNSSGKLLWTVDWTAFSEGRNITEIGAELDETSMGFSEFIQSCSNPQVRRLIEEKWRQNGTIFLLTELRDEWNEQLLHGLKESLASLIPYELSSVYKIYCFNNETTIEDAEVFSDLEAFSYDYKIEFQVSDEQKPVSIKLLRNEYEFGQDEDKILKELGLQKEKTYFHGIPQMLEIPF
;
A
#
# COMPACT_ATOMS: atom_id res chain seq x y z
N MET A 1 -16.74 44.33 -12.61
CA MET A 1 -17.64 43.18 -12.65
C MET A 1 -17.39 42.34 -11.41
N PRO A 2 -18.40 41.88 -10.70
CA PRO A 2 -18.22 41.03 -9.57
C PRO A 2 -17.63 39.68 -10.03
N ARG A 3 -16.66 39.14 -9.29
CA ARG A 3 -16.14 37.78 -9.52
C ARG A 3 -17.04 36.79 -8.80
N ILE A 4 -17.52 35.78 -9.52
CA ILE A 4 -18.29 34.68 -8.97
C ILE A 4 -17.33 33.49 -8.84
N PRO A 5 -17.07 32.98 -7.63
CA PRO A 5 -16.20 31.86 -7.43
C PRO A 5 -16.86 30.57 -7.95
N PHE A 6 -16.04 29.59 -8.39
CA PHE A 6 -16.49 28.23 -8.61
C PHE A 6 -16.70 27.55 -7.25
N ASN A 7 -17.82 26.84 -7.12
CA ASN A 7 -18.08 25.97 -5.98
C ASN A 7 -17.94 24.51 -6.42
N VAL A 8 -17.46 23.66 -5.54
CA VAL A 8 -17.31 22.23 -5.77
C VAL A 8 -18.36 21.50 -4.93
N ASP A 9 -19.24 20.76 -5.61
CA ASP A 9 -20.17 19.86 -4.96
C ASP A 9 -19.40 18.70 -4.30
N ALA A 10 -19.77 18.36 -3.08
CA ALA A 10 -19.09 17.35 -2.29
C ALA A 10 -19.12 15.97 -2.93
N TYR A 11 -20.27 15.61 -3.51
CA TYR A 11 -20.42 14.36 -4.23
C TYR A 11 -19.51 14.28 -5.46
N THR A 12 -19.36 15.38 -6.20
CA THR A 12 -18.45 15.47 -7.35
C THR A 12 -16.98 15.28 -6.93
N ALA A 13 -16.56 15.88 -5.82
CA ALA A 13 -15.21 15.70 -5.29
C ALA A 13 -14.94 14.23 -4.91
N ARG A 14 -15.94 13.58 -4.32
CA ARG A 14 -15.92 12.16 -3.98
C ARG A 14 -15.82 11.28 -5.22
N LEU A 15 -16.61 11.55 -6.27
CA LEU A 15 -16.57 10.82 -7.54
C LEU A 15 -15.19 10.88 -8.20
N ILE A 16 -14.59 12.07 -8.32
CA ILE A 16 -13.24 12.26 -8.86
C ILE A 16 -12.21 11.42 -8.09
N GLY A 17 -12.33 11.37 -6.77
CA GLY A 17 -11.47 10.54 -5.93
C GLY A 17 -11.64 9.06 -6.20
N ARG A 18 -12.88 8.58 -6.32
CA ARG A 18 -13.23 7.18 -6.55
C ARG A 18 -12.91 6.69 -7.96
N GLU A 19 -13.06 7.51 -8.98
CA GLU A 19 -12.70 7.16 -10.36
C GLU A 19 -11.22 6.81 -10.51
N ASN A 20 -10.35 7.45 -9.72
CA ASN A 20 -8.93 7.14 -9.70
C ASN A 20 -8.60 5.81 -8.99
N VAL A 21 -9.54 5.28 -8.19
CA VAL A 21 -9.38 4.05 -7.40
C VAL A 21 -10.65 3.21 -7.52
N SER A 22 -10.98 2.78 -8.75
CA SER A 22 -12.25 2.12 -9.05
C SER A 22 -12.38 0.72 -8.42
N LYS A 23 -11.25 -0.01 -8.28
CA LYS A 23 -11.21 -1.36 -7.72
C LYS A 23 -10.78 -1.33 -6.26
N LEU A 24 -11.35 -2.24 -5.45
CA LEU A 24 -11.01 -2.39 -4.04
C LEU A 24 -9.51 -2.69 -3.83
N GLU A 25 -8.95 -3.61 -4.62
CA GLU A 25 -7.52 -3.93 -4.53
C GLU A 25 -6.65 -2.68 -4.79
N GLY A 26 -7.01 -1.88 -5.80
CA GLY A 26 -6.30 -0.62 -6.08
C GLY A 26 -6.36 0.37 -4.92
N ALA A 27 -7.51 0.42 -4.19
CA ALA A 27 -7.64 1.25 -2.99
C ALA A 27 -6.68 0.79 -1.87
N VAL A 28 -6.66 -0.50 -1.60
CA VAL A 28 -5.76 -1.08 -0.58
C VAL A 28 -4.30 -0.86 -0.95
N ILE A 29 -3.94 -1.10 -2.21
CA ILE A 29 -2.59 -0.88 -2.72
C ILE A 29 -2.14 0.58 -2.52
N GLU A 30 -2.98 1.56 -2.84
CA GLU A 30 -2.66 2.97 -2.63
C GLU A 30 -2.46 3.32 -1.14
N LEU A 31 -3.24 2.72 -0.25
CA LEU A 31 -3.05 2.91 1.19
C LEU A 31 -1.73 2.26 1.67
N VAL A 32 -1.42 1.06 1.21
CA VAL A 32 -0.16 0.37 1.55
C VAL A 32 1.06 1.13 1.00
N LYS A 33 1.01 1.69 -0.21
CA LYS A 33 2.05 2.58 -0.72
C LYS A 33 2.27 3.81 0.16
N ASN A 34 1.20 4.38 0.72
CA ASN A 34 1.33 5.51 1.63
C ASN A 34 2.09 5.12 2.92
N THR A 35 1.98 3.88 3.39
CA THR A 35 2.75 3.41 4.55
C THR A 35 4.25 3.30 4.24
N TYR A 36 4.60 2.84 3.03
CA TYR A 36 5.97 2.84 2.55
C TYR A 36 6.54 4.27 2.44
N ASP A 37 5.76 5.19 1.87
CA ASP A 37 6.12 6.60 1.72
C ASP A 37 6.25 7.34 3.07
N ALA A 38 5.64 6.80 4.14
CA ALA A 38 5.75 7.29 5.51
C ALA A 38 6.95 6.70 6.28
N ASP A 39 7.89 6.04 5.57
CA ASP A 39 9.06 5.38 6.16
C ASP A 39 8.73 4.26 7.16
N ALA A 40 7.56 3.62 7.02
CA ALA A 40 7.23 2.48 7.86
C ALA A 40 8.18 1.30 7.60
N SER A 41 8.51 0.56 8.64
CA SER A 41 9.18 -0.73 8.52
C SER A 41 8.19 -1.90 8.53
N CYS A 42 6.94 -1.61 8.93
CA CYS A 42 5.88 -2.60 9.07
C CYS A 42 4.53 -1.99 8.68
N CYS A 43 3.80 -2.71 7.84
CA CYS A 43 2.41 -2.45 7.48
C CYS A 43 1.56 -3.67 7.84
N VAL A 44 0.42 -3.45 8.50
CA VAL A 44 -0.54 -4.50 8.84
C VAL A 44 -1.87 -4.18 8.17
N LEU A 45 -2.36 -5.11 7.36
CA LEU A 45 -3.72 -5.15 6.86
C LEU A 45 -4.45 -6.28 7.58
N TYR A 46 -5.52 -5.97 8.31
CA TYR A 46 -6.27 -6.96 9.07
C TYR A 46 -7.77 -6.79 8.84
N TYR A 47 -8.40 -7.83 8.33
CA TYR A 47 -9.85 -7.93 8.24
C TYR A 47 -10.39 -8.68 9.46
N ASP A 48 -11.14 -7.97 10.30
CA ASP A 48 -11.86 -8.54 11.45
C ASP A 48 -13.25 -8.99 11.00
N GLU A 49 -13.39 -10.29 10.78
CA GLU A 49 -14.66 -10.91 10.36
C GLU A 49 -15.76 -10.74 11.43
N THR A 50 -15.39 -10.75 12.71
CA THR A 50 -16.34 -10.64 13.82
C THR A 50 -17.00 -9.26 13.85
N GLN A 51 -16.22 -8.21 13.56
CA GLN A 51 -16.69 -6.83 13.57
C GLN A 51 -17.07 -6.31 12.19
N ASN A 52 -16.81 -7.08 11.14
CA ASN A 52 -16.87 -6.64 9.75
C ASN A 52 -16.14 -5.30 9.57
N ALA A 53 -14.89 -5.26 9.99
CA ALA A 53 -14.06 -4.07 10.01
C ALA A 53 -12.67 -4.34 9.42
N LEU A 54 -12.08 -3.32 8.80
CA LEU A 54 -10.73 -3.38 8.26
C LEU A 54 -9.81 -2.48 9.06
N TYR A 55 -8.69 -3.02 9.51
CA TYR A 55 -7.60 -2.25 10.10
C TYR A 55 -6.45 -2.17 9.10
N LEU A 56 -5.94 -0.96 8.92
CA LEU A 56 -4.68 -0.73 8.22
C LEU A 56 -3.76 0.05 9.15
N ALA A 57 -2.62 -0.52 9.48
CA ALA A 57 -1.69 0.07 10.42
C ALA A 57 -0.28 0.13 9.86
N ASP A 58 0.43 1.23 10.15
CA ASP A 58 1.85 1.41 9.84
C ASP A 58 2.59 2.03 11.02
N ASN A 59 3.84 1.67 11.20
CA ASN A 59 4.74 2.23 12.22
C ASN A 59 5.65 3.34 11.67
N GLY A 60 5.20 4.02 10.62
CA GLY A 60 5.92 5.10 9.95
C GLY A 60 5.95 6.41 10.75
N SER A 61 6.24 7.50 10.05
CA SER A 61 6.44 8.83 10.65
C SER A 61 5.22 9.40 11.37
N GLY A 62 4.00 8.91 11.06
CA GLY A 62 2.76 9.47 11.55
C GLY A 62 2.47 10.88 11.01
N MET A 63 1.44 11.52 11.54
CA MET A 63 1.01 12.85 11.10
C MET A 63 0.85 13.82 12.27
N THR A 64 1.25 15.09 12.06
CA THR A 64 0.94 16.21 12.95
C THR A 64 -0.42 16.78 12.60
N ALA A 65 -1.04 17.54 13.51
CA ALA A 65 -2.29 18.27 13.23
C ALA A 65 -2.15 19.20 12.00
N GLN A 66 -0.99 19.85 11.88
CA GLN A 66 -0.69 20.69 10.72
C GLN A 66 -0.60 19.88 9.40
N THR A 67 0.01 18.69 9.44
CA THR A 67 0.06 17.79 8.30
C THR A 67 -1.34 17.32 7.90
N ILE A 68 -2.18 16.97 8.88
CA ILE A 68 -3.57 16.58 8.63
C ILE A 68 -4.33 17.74 7.98
N GLN A 69 -4.29 18.93 8.55
CA GLN A 69 -5.03 20.10 8.03
C GLN A 69 -4.56 20.53 6.65
N ASN A 70 -3.24 20.65 6.44
CA ASN A 70 -2.68 21.28 5.23
C ASN A 70 -2.48 20.32 4.07
N HIS A 71 -2.34 19.01 4.36
CA HIS A 71 -2.06 18.00 3.35
C HIS A 71 -3.11 16.91 3.30
N TRP A 72 -3.44 16.29 4.45
CA TRP A 72 -4.41 15.21 4.49
C TRP A 72 -5.83 15.69 4.17
N MET A 73 -6.27 16.84 4.67
CA MET A 73 -7.60 17.40 4.40
C MET A 73 -7.68 18.25 3.12
N THR A 74 -6.57 18.51 2.43
CA THR A 74 -6.56 19.33 1.20
C THR A 74 -6.53 18.45 -0.04
N ILE A 75 -7.63 18.43 -0.80
CA ILE A 75 -7.78 17.63 -2.03
C ILE A 75 -6.88 18.17 -3.14
N GLY A 76 -6.19 17.27 -3.86
CA GLY A 76 -5.33 17.64 -4.99
C GLY A 76 -3.99 18.28 -4.58
N ARG A 77 -3.69 18.33 -3.29
CA ARG A 77 -2.40 18.81 -2.78
C ARG A 77 -1.60 17.65 -2.21
N SER A 78 -0.41 17.44 -2.75
CA SER A 78 0.57 16.49 -2.21
C SER A 78 1.71 17.25 -1.56
N SER A 79 2.14 16.84 -0.37
CA SER A 79 3.36 17.34 0.28
C SER A 79 4.63 16.90 -0.48
N LYS A 80 4.50 15.93 -1.38
CA LYS A 80 5.58 15.29 -2.13
C LYS A 80 5.95 16.03 -3.42
N LYS A 81 5.19 17.05 -3.84
CA LYS A 81 5.54 17.89 -5.00
C LYS A 81 6.84 18.64 -4.74
N GLY A 82 7.90 18.19 -5.41
CA GLY A 82 9.25 18.81 -5.34
C GLY A 82 10.21 18.16 -4.35
N ASN A 83 9.77 17.18 -3.54
CA ASN A 83 10.66 16.36 -2.72
C ASN A 83 10.22 14.90 -2.82
N TYR A 84 10.89 14.16 -3.71
CA TYR A 84 10.58 12.74 -3.99
C TYR A 84 11.26 11.78 -3.02
N ILE A 85 12.03 12.30 -2.07
CA ILE A 85 12.80 11.48 -1.12
C ILE A 85 12.22 11.67 0.27
N SER A 86 11.92 10.57 0.95
CA SER A 86 11.46 10.57 2.34
C SER A 86 12.59 10.90 3.32
N GLY A 87 12.26 11.01 4.61
CA GLY A 87 13.23 11.24 5.67
C GLY A 87 14.31 10.16 5.79
N GLU A 88 13.97 8.91 5.47
CA GLU A 88 14.88 7.75 5.49
C GLU A 88 15.49 7.45 4.11
N GLY A 89 15.32 8.36 3.14
CA GLY A 89 15.93 8.24 1.80
C GLY A 89 15.15 7.37 0.80
N ARG A 90 13.89 7.02 1.08
CA ARG A 90 13.06 6.25 0.14
C ARG A 90 12.48 7.14 -0.95
N ILE A 91 12.41 6.60 -2.18
CA ILE A 91 11.71 7.26 -3.28
C ILE A 91 10.20 7.13 -3.04
N GLN A 92 9.54 8.28 -2.86
CA GLN A 92 8.10 8.34 -2.64
C GLN A 92 7.32 8.23 -3.95
N THR A 93 6.22 7.47 -3.93
CA THR A 93 5.43 7.13 -5.12
C THR A 93 4.13 7.93 -5.27
N GLY A 94 3.62 8.56 -4.20
CA GLY A 94 2.33 9.24 -4.19
C GLY A 94 2.40 10.71 -4.60
N GLU A 95 1.94 11.06 -5.81
CA GLU A 95 1.98 12.46 -6.31
C GLU A 95 0.65 13.21 -6.28
N LYS A 96 -0.50 12.50 -6.38
CA LYS A 96 -1.78 13.13 -6.74
C LYS A 96 -2.52 13.81 -5.59
N GLY A 97 -2.23 13.49 -4.33
CA GLY A 97 -2.93 14.05 -3.16
C GLY A 97 -4.42 13.66 -3.07
N ILE A 98 -4.80 12.52 -3.64
CA ILE A 98 -6.16 11.97 -3.66
C ILE A 98 -6.29 10.61 -2.97
N GLY A 99 -5.19 10.03 -2.47
CA GLY A 99 -5.15 8.68 -1.87
C GLY A 99 -6.11 8.49 -0.68
N ARG A 100 -6.51 9.56 0.01
CA ARG A 100 -7.53 9.48 1.08
C ARG A 100 -8.89 9.00 0.61
N PHE A 101 -9.25 9.20 -0.67
CA PHE A 101 -10.49 8.67 -1.23
C PHE A 101 -10.44 7.15 -1.44
N ALA A 102 -9.28 6.53 -1.29
CA ALA A 102 -9.18 5.09 -1.16
C ALA A 102 -9.92 4.58 0.09
N LEU A 103 -9.90 5.35 1.18
CA LEU A 103 -10.68 5.04 2.39
C LEU A 103 -12.18 5.06 2.10
N ASP A 104 -12.68 6.10 1.39
CA ASP A 104 -14.07 6.18 0.95
C ASP A 104 -14.46 5.05 -0.02
N ARG A 105 -13.52 4.55 -0.85
CA ARG A 105 -13.81 3.40 -1.72
C ARG A 105 -14.05 2.13 -0.92
N ILE A 106 -13.38 1.99 0.24
CA ILE A 106 -13.43 0.79 1.06
C ILE A 106 -14.62 0.81 2.04
N ALA A 107 -14.89 1.94 2.71
CA ALA A 107 -15.84 2.01 3.82
C ALA A 107 -16.59 3.33 3.88
N ASP A 108 -17.72 3.34 4.58
CA ASP A 108 -18.50 4.55 4.86
C ASP A 108 -17.93 5.35 6.01
N LYS A 109 -17.33 4.70 7.02
CA LYS A 109 -16.76 5.36 8.19
C LYS A 109 -15.30 5.00 8.37
N CYS A 110 -14.52 5.98 8.79
CA CYS A 110 -13.11 5.80 9.07
C CYS A 110 -12.70 6.56 10.33
N GLN A 111 -11.96 5.89 11.20
CA GLN A 111 -11.21 6.49 12.28
C GLN A 111 -9.72 6.29 12.03
N MET A 112 -8.91 7.28 12.37
CA MET A 112 -7.46 7.23 12.25
C MET A 112 -6.83 7.70 13.55
N LEU A 113 -6.06 6.84 14.19
CA LEU A 113 -5.18 7.22 15.29
C LEU A 113 -3.77 7.38 14.77
N THR A 114 -3.16 8.56 14.94
CA THR A 114 -1.81 8.84 14.47
C THR A 114 -0.99 9.60 15.48
N ALA A 115 0.31 9.37 15.48
CA ALA A 115 1.28 10.09 16.30
C ALA A 115 2.63 10.17 15.60
N THR A 116 3.36 11.26 15.82
CA THR A 116 4.75 11.40 15.39
C THR A 116 5.69 11.11 16.57
N ARG A 117 6.95 10.76 16.28
CA ARG A 117 7.96 10.42 17.32
C ARG A 117 8.13 11.50 18.39
N ASN A 118 7.92 12.77 18.01
CA ASN A 118 8.16 13.92 18.88
C ASN A 118 6.87 14.53 19.45
N SER A 119 5.70 13.94 19.19
CA SER A 119 4.43 14.44 19.72
C SER A 119 4.24 14.00 21.18
N SER A 120 3.73 14.91 22.02
CA SER A 120 3.35 14.62 23.40
C SER A 120 2.04 13.86 23.53
N GLY A 121 1.18 13.91 22.51
CA GLY A 121 -0.12 13.27 22.43
C GLY A 121 -0.31 12.60 21.07
N LYS A 122 -1.45 11.93 20.91
CA LYS A 122 -1.90 11.35 19.65
C LYS A 122 -3.08 12.12 19.11
N LEU A 123 -3.34 11.98 17.83
CA LEU A 123 -4.45 12.61 17.15
C LEU A 123 -5.43 11.52 16.71
N LEU A 124 -6.69 11.71 17.05
CA LEU A 124 -7.81 10.91 16.57
C LEU A 124 -8.55 11.73 15.51
N TRP A 125 -8.55 11.23 14.28
CA TRP A 125 -9.31 11.81 13.17
C TRP A 125 -10.45 10.87 12.79
N THR A 126 -11.66 11.44 12.62
CA THR A 126 -12.85 10.66 12.31
C THR A 126 -13.59 11.30 11.15
N VAL A 127 -14.04 10.48 10.20
CA VAL A 127 -14.84 10.91 9.05
C VAL A 127 -15.97 9.93 8.78
N ASP A 128 -17.14 10.50 8.41
CA ASP A 128 -18.28 9.79 7.84
C ASP A 128 -18.45 10.23 6.38
N TRP A 129 -18.12 9.32 5.45
CA TRP A 129 -18.19 9.59 4.02
C TRP A 129 -19.62 9.68 3.50
N THR A 130 -20.62 9.24 4.25
CA THR A 130 -22.05 9.39 3.86
C THR A 130 -22.48 10.85 3.86
N ALA A 131 -21.77 11.70 4.60
CA ALA A 131 -22.01 13.15 4.61
C ALA A 131 -21.71 13.83 3.25
N PHE A 132 -20.92 13.17 2.38
CA PHE A 132 -20.62 13.66 1.02
C PHE A 132 -21.77 13.35 0.07
N SER A 133 -22.89 13.99 0.27
CA SER A 133 -24.10 13.85 -0.55
C SER A 133 -24.24 14.96 -1.58
N GLU A 134 -25.07 14.72 -2.60
CA GLU A 134 -25.40 15.73 -3.60
C GLU A 134 -26.01 17.01 -2.99
N GLY A 135 -25.70 18.15 -3.59
CA GLY A 135 -26.26 19.46 -3.19
C GLY A 135 -25.58 20.09 -1.98
N ARG A 136 -24.54 19.49 -1.41
CA ARG A 136 -23.71 20.10 -0.35
C ARG A 136 -22.40 20.61 -0.91
N ASN A 137 -21.96 21.77 -0.48
CA ASN A 137 -20.64 22.26 -0.83
C ASN A 137 -19.56 21.48 -0.04
N ILE A 138 -18.46 21.14 -0.71
CA ILE A 138 -17.37 20.42 -0.05
C ILE A 138 -16.81 21.13 1.18
N THR A 139 -16.88 22.46 1.22
CA THR A 139 -16.45 23.27 2.36
C THR A 139 -17.36 23.17 3.59
N GLU A 140 -18.55 22.59 3.44
CA GLU A 140 -19.51 22.35 4.53
C GLU A 140 -19.32 20.97 5.19
N ILE A 141 -18.47 20.13 4.59
CA ILE A 141 -18.18 18.79 5.08
C ILE A 141 -16.81 18.78 5.72
N GLY A 142 -16.73 18.26 6.93
CA GLY A 142 -15.51 18.16 7.69
C GLY A 142 -15.31 16.77 8.27
N ALA A 143 -14.12 16.53 8.74
CA ALA A 143 -13.79 15.44 9.64
C ALA A 143 -13.49 16.03 11.02
N GLU A 144 -13.73 15.26 12.05
CA GLU A 144 -13.37 15.62 13.42
C GLU A 144 -11.89 15.30 13.65
N LEU A 145 -11.20 16.16 14.40
CA LEU A 145 -9.80 15.97 14.76
C LEU A 145 -9.62 16.38 16.23
N ASP A 146 -9.33 15.38 17.06
CA ASP A 146 -9.16 15.53 18.51
C ASP A 146 -7.77 15.11 18.96
N GLU A 147 -7.24 15.79 19.95
CA GLU A 147 -6.10 15.30 20.72
C GLU A 147 -6.56 14.22 21.71
N THR A 148 -5.81 13.12 21.81
CA THR A 148 -6.16 12.01 22.68
C THR A 148 -4.96 11.43 23.41
N SER A 149 -5.21 10.90 24.60
CA SER A 149 -4.25 10.08 25.37
C SER A 149 -4.32 8.59 25.01
N MET A 150 -5.28 8.19 24.15
CA MET A 150 -5.49 6.80 23.75
C MET A 150 -4.20 6.20 23.16
N GLY A 151 -3.81 5.01 23.62
CA GLY A 151 -2.68 4.27 23.10
C GLY A 151 -3.01 3.53 21.80
N PHE A 152 -2.02 3.16 21.00
CA PHE A 152 -2.24 2.30 19.83
C PHE A 152 -2.84 0.96 20.21
N SER A 153 -2.36 0.34 21.31
CA SER A 153 -2.90 -0.92 21.82
C SER A 153 -4.35 -0.79 22.31
N GLU A 154 -4.69 0.36 22.89
CA GLU A 154 -6.07 0.65 23.33
C GLU A 154 -6.99 0.82 22.12
N PHE A 155 -6.53 1.51 21.06
CA PHE A 155 -7.30 1.72 19.84
C PHE A 155 -7.69 0.41 19.14
N ILE A 156 -6.82 -0.60 19.21
CA ILE A 156 -7.07 -1.93 18.64
C ILE A 156 -7.55 -2.95 19.66
N GLN A 157 -7.95 -2.52 20.86
CA GLN A 157 -8.32 -3.44 21.95
C GLN A 157 -9.47 -4.37 21.56
N SER A 158 -10.41 -3.90 20.74
CA SER A 158 -11.54 -4.67 20.23
C SER A 158 -11.19 -5.65 19.10
N CYS A 159 -9.99 -5.57 18.52
CA CYS A 159 -9.52 -6.47 17.48
C CYS A 159 -9.58 -7.93 17.94
N SER A 160 -10.21 -8.80 17.13
CA SER A 160 -10.46 -10.20 17.51
C SER A 160 -9.19 -11.05 17.46
N ASN A 161 -8.24 -10.76 16.57
CA ASN A 161 -7.01 -11.53 16.43
C ASN A 161 -5.93 -11.10 17.45
N PRO A 162 -5.52 -11.98 18.39
CA PRO A 162 -4.50 -11.65 19.40
C PRO A 162 -3.09 -11.46 18.80
N GLN A 163 -2.81 -12.06 17.64
CA GLN A 163 -1.50 -11.92 16.98
C GLN A 163 -1.31 -10.48 16.44
N VAL A 164 -2.38 -9.89 15.91
CA VAL A 164 -2.38 -8.48 15.47
C VAL A 164 -2.14 -7.55 16.66
N ARG A 165 -2.85 -7.77 17.79
CA ARG A 165 -2.63 -6.97 19.00
C ARG A 165 -1.18 -7.03 19.46
N ARG A 166 -0.62 -8.24 19.55
CA ARG A 166 0.77 -8.46 19.95
C ARG A 166 1.76 -7.76 19.01
N LEU A 167 1.57 -7.89 17.68
CA LEU A 167 2.44 -7.27 16.70
C LEU A 167 2.43 -5.74 16.81
N ILE A 168 1.25 -5.15 17.04
CA ILE A 168 1.11 -3.71 17.23
C ILE A 168 1.75 -3.25 18.55
N GLU A 169 1.56 -3.97 19.64
CA GLU A 169 2.24 -3.68 20.92
C GLU A 169 3.75 -3.69 20.81
N GLU A 170 4.31 -4.61 20.02
CA GLU A 170 5.75 -4.74 19.81
C GLU A 170 6.33 -3.64 18.88
N LYS A 171 5.61 -3.27 17.82
CA LYS A 171 6.13 -2.42 16.74
C LYS A 171 5.71 -0.95 16.81
N TRP A 172 4.53 -0.63 17.38
CA TRP A 172 4.01 0.74 17.47
C TRP A 172 4.28 1.34 18.86
N ARG A 173 5.49 1.78 19.09
CA ARG A 173 5.89 2.31 20.41
C ARG A 173 5.51 3.78 20.59
N GLN A 174 5.88 4.65 19.65
CA GLN A 174 5.73 6.10 19.79
C GLN A 174 5.07 6.76 18.59
N ASN A 175 5.28 6.26 17.38
CA ASN A 175 4.84 6.84 16.12
C ASN A 175 4.17 5.80 15.23
N GLY A 176 3.42 6.30 14.26
CA GLY A 176 2.71 5.49 13.28
C GLY A 176 1.30 5.97 13.05
N THR A 177 0.57 5.21 12.25
CA THR A 177 -0.83 5.47 11.94
C THR A 177 -1.61 4.16 11.96
N ILE A 178 -2.82 4.17 12.51
CA ILE A 178 -3.77 3.06 12.43
C ILE A 178 -5.09 3.62 11.94
N PHE A 179 -5.59 3.05 10.85
CA PHE A 179 -6.95 3.26 10.36
C PHE A 179 -7.84 2.11 10.81
N LEU A 180 -9.03 2.45 11.26
CA LEU A 180 -10.15 1.56 11.47
C LEU A 180 -11.27 1.98 10.52
N LEU A 181 -11.61 1.08 9.60
CA LEU A 181 -12.66 1.27 8.61
C LEU A 181 -13.84 0.36 8.97
N THR A 182 -15.02 0.96 9.08
CA THR A 182 -16.27 0.27 9.40
C THR A 182 -17.35 0.59 8.37
N GLU A 183 -18.40 -0.22 8.34
CA GLU A 183 -19.41 -0.13 7.29
C GLU A 183 -18.77 -0.32 5.90
N LEU A 184 -18.10 -1.46 5.76
CA LEU A 184 -17.39 -1.84 4.53
C LEU A 184 -18.37 -1.95 3.37
N ARG A 185 -17.96 -1.45 2.19
CA ARG A 185 -18.81 -1.37 0.99
C ARG A 185 -18.82 -2.64 0.18
N ASP A 186 -17.75 -3.42 0.25
CA ASP A 186 -17.61 -4.69 -0.44
C ASP A 186 -17.67 -5.84 0.57
N GLU A 187 -18.03 -7.02 0.08
CA GLU A 187 -17.96 -8.25 0.87
C GLU A 187 -16.53 -8.75 0.93
N TRP A 188 -15.99 -8.84 2.14
CA TRP A 188 -14.66 -9.35 2.40
C TRP A 188 -14.72 -10.84 2.70
N ASN A 189 -13.93 -11.62 2.01
CA ASN A 189 -13.84 -13.07 2.16
C ASN A 189 -12.38 -13.54 1.97
N GLU A 190 -12.11 -14.81 2.24
CA GLU A 190 -10.78 -15.40 2.11
C GLU A 190 -10.20 -15.27 0.71
N GLN A 191 -11.02 -15.42 -0.34
CA GLN A 191 -10.56 -15.33 -1.73
C GLN A 191 -10.08 -13.90 -2.06
N LEU A 192 -10.79 -12.88 -1.59
CA LEU A 192 -10.40 -11.48 -1.75
C LEU A 192 -9.07 -11.21 -1.01
N LEU A 193 -8.96 -11.67 0.24
CA LEU A 193 -7.74 -11.52 1.04
C LEU A 193 -6.55 -12.22 0.40
N HIS A 194 -6.74 -13.42 -0.15
CA HIS A 194 -5.69 -14.13 -0.85
C HIS A 194 -5.23 -13.36 -2.10
N GLY A 195 -6.13 -12.91 -2.96
CA GLY A 195 -5.80 -12.09 -4.13
C GLY A 195 -5.12 -10.77 -3.77
N LEU A 196 -5.53 -10.14 -2.66
CA LEU A 196 -4.83 -8.96 -2.13
C LEU A 196 -3.41 -9.29 -1.68
N LYS A 197 -3.21 -10.41 -0.97
CA LYS A 197 -1.88 -10.84 -0.54
C LYS A 197 -0.94 -11.06 -1.72
N GLU A 198 -1.40 -11.71 -2.79
CA GLU A 198 -0.63 -11.88 -4.03
C GLU A 198 -0.31 -10.54 -4.70
N SER A 199 -1.30 -9.65 -4.80
CA SER A 199 -1.12 -8.31 -5.38
C SER A 199 -0.12 -7.47 -4.58
N LEU A 200 -0.18 -7.54 -3.24
CA LEU A 200 0.75 -6.84 -2.35
C LEU A 200 2.17 -7.43 -2.42
N ALA A 201 2.30 -8.75 -2.56
CA ALA A 201 3.60 -9.39 -2.75
C ALA A 201 4.33 -8.85 -3.98
N SER A 202 3.60 -8.56 -5.06
CA SER A 202 4.17 -7.97 -6.28
C SER A 202 4.66 -6.53 -6.13
N LEU A 203 4.28 -5.83 -5.06
CA LEU A 203 4.70 -4.44 -4.81
C LEU A 203 6.04 -4.32 -4.07
N ILE A 204 6.49 -5.40 -3.42
CA ILE A 204 7.69 -5.38 -2.59
C ILE A 204 8.86 -5.85 -3.45
N PRO A 205 9.80 -4.97 -3.85
CA PRO A 205 11.06 -5.42 -4.42
C PRO A 205 11.80 -6.30 -3.41
N TYR A 206 12.45 -7.33 -3.89
CA TYR A 206 13.20 -8.28 -3.05
C TYR A 206 14.19 -7.58 -2.11
N GLU A 207 14.87 -6.56 -2.63
CA GLU A 207 15.85 -5.76 -1.88
C GLU A 207 15.24 -5.02 -0.69
N LEU A 208 13.93 -4.75 -0.73
CA LEU A 208 13.20 -4.04 0.32
C LEU A 208 12.53 -4.98 1.34
N SER A 209 12.45 -6.28 1.06
CA SER A 209 11.75 -7.25 1.92
C SER A 209 12.36 -7.37 3.33
N SER A 210 13.65 -7.03 3.48
CA SER A 210 14.34 -7.02 4.78
C SER A 210 14.05 -5.76 5.62
N VAL A 211 13.66 -4.64 4.98
CA VAL A 211 13.50 -3.33 5.64
C VAL A 211 12.04 -2.86 5.72
N TYR A 212 11.16 -3.46 4.93
CA TYR A 212 9.73 -3.16 4.93
C TYR A 212 8.92 -4.45 4.78
N LYS A 213 8.06 -4.71 5.75
CA LYS A 213 7.24 -5.91 5.80
C LYS A 213 5.76 -5.57 5.78
N ILE A 214 5.01 -6.30 4.98
CA ILE A 214 3.55 -6.25 4.95
C ILE A 214 3.01 -7.53 5.56
N TYR A 215 1.99 -7.40 6.39
CA TYR A 215 1.26 -8.50 6.99
C TYR A 215 -0.21 -8.40 6.62
N CYS A 216 -0.78 -9.50 6.11
CA CYS A 216 -2.21 -9.65 5.82
C CYS A 216 -2.84 -10.66 6.77
N PHE A 217 -3.76 -10.21 7.62
CA PHE A 217 -4.43 -11.02 8.62
C PHE A 217 -5.93 -11.15 8.35
N ASN A 218 -6.48 -12.28 8.73
CA ASN A 218 -7.87 -12.47 9.13
C ASN A 218 -7.92 -12.92 10.61
N ASN A 219 -9.07 -13.37 11.10
CA ASN A 219 -9.22 -13.75 12.52
C ASN A 219 -8.37 -14.96 12.92
N GLU A 220 -8.02 -15.83 12.00
CA GLU A 220 -7.33 -17.10 12.26
C GLU A 220 -5.84 -17.07 11.87
N THR A 221 -5.41 -16.06 11.10
CA THR A 221 -4.05 -15.99 10.58
C THR A 221 -3.01 -15.80 11.69
N THR A 222 -1.93 -16.59 11.66
CA THR A 222 -0.75 -16.40 12.52
C THR A 222 0.20 -15.33 11.96
N ILE A 223 1.18 -14.88 12.76
CA ILE A 223 2.17 -13.90 12.28
C ILE A 223 2.99 -14.47 11.12
N GLU A 224 3.36 -15.75 11.19
CA GLU A 224 4.16 -16.44 10.19
C GLU A 224 3.40 -16.53 8.86
N ASP A 225 2.10 -16.86 8.90
CA ASP A 225 1.26 -16.98 7.72
C ASP A 225 0.81 -15.63 7.15
N ALA A 226 0.76 -14.60 8.00
CA ALA A 226 0.35 -13.26 7.59
C ALA A 226 1.40 -12.53 6.77
N GLU A 227 2.68 -12.80 6.98
CA GLU A 227 3.75 -12.09 6.28
C GLU A 227 3.62 -12.27 4.76
N VAL A 228 3.63 -11.13 4.05
CA VAL A 228 3.59 -11.08 2.61
C VAL A 228 5.03 -11.13 2.12
N PHE A 229 5.42 -12.24 1.53
CA PHE A 229 6.75 -12.40 0.96
C PHE A 229 6.73 -12.01 -0.51
N SER A 230 7.73 -11.24 -0.94
CA SER A 230 8.13 -11.22 -2.33
C SER A 230 9.07 -12.38 -2.58
N ASP A 231 8.54 -13.58 -2.61
CA ASP A 231 9.33 -14.71 -3.06
C ASP A 231 9.45 -14.64 -4.58
N LEU A 232 10.51 -13.99 -5.04
CA LEU A 232 10.82 -13.89 -6.47
C LEU A 232 11.06 -15.27 -7.10
N GLU A 233 11.39 -16.28 -6.27
CA GLU A 233 11.48 -17.67 -6.70
C GLU A 233 10.09 -18.32 -6.80
N ALA A 234 9.11 -17.87 -6.00
CA ALA A 234 7.73 -18.37 -6.02
C ALA A 234 6.85 -17.70 -7.08
N PHE A 235 7.23 -16.55 -7.64
CA PHE A 235 6.52 -15.99 -8.78
C PHE A 235 6.81 -16.85 -10.02
N SER A 236 5.80 -17.55 -10.49
CA SER A 236 5.75 -18.16 -11.80
C SER A 236 5.84 -17.03 -12.84
N TYR A 237 7.05 -16.70 -13.27
CA TYR A 237 7.26 -15.80 -14.40
C TYR A 237 7.74 -16.61 -15.60
N ASP A 238 7.19 -16.37 -16.76
CA ASP A 238 7.71 -16.96 -18.01
C ASP A 238 9.04 -16.31 -18.38
N TYR A 239 9.14 -15.00 -18.17
CA TYR A 239 10.34 -14.21 -18.41
C TYR A 239 10.54 -13.15 -17.33
N LYS A 240 11.80 -12.96 -16.89
CA LYS A 240 12.23 -11.89 -16.01
C LYS A 240 13.32 -11.08 -16.70
N ILE A 241 13.18 -9.76 -16.72
CA ILE A 241 14.18 -8.83 -17.22
C ILE A 241 14.73 -8.04 -16.03
N GLU A 242 16.03 -8.16 -15.81
CA GLU A 242 16.75 -7.32 -14.87
C GLU A 242 17.60 -6.34 -15.64
N PHE A 243 17.54 -5.06 -15.31
CA PHE A 243 18.41 -4.05 -15.90
C PHE A 243 19.05 -3.21 -14.81
N GLN A 244 20.33 -2.89 -15.00
CA GLN A 244 21.08 -2.05 -14.10
C GLN A 244 21.61 -0.83 -14.85
N VAL A 245 21.26 0.35 -14.37
CA VAL A 245 21.75 1.63 -14.89
C VAL A 245 22.83 2.12 -13.96
N SER A 246 24.03 2.43 -14.48
CA SER A 246 25.11 3.04 -13.70
C SER A 246 25.23 4.53 -14.02
N ASP A 247 25.56 5.34 -13.00
CA ASP A 247 25.61 6.81 -13.07
C ASP A 247 26.68 7.39 -14.00
N GLU A 248 27.60 6.60 -14.52
CA GLU A 248 28.70 7.10 -15.35
C GLU A 248 28.67 6.47 -16.73
N GLN A 249 27.96 7.07 -17.71
CA GLN A 249 28.08 6.79 -19.16
C GLN A 249 28.48 5.34 -19.55
N LYS A 250 28.15 4.36 -18.72
CA LYS A 250 28.41 2.94 -18.94
C LYS A 250 27.19 2.28 -19.54
N PRO A 251 27.38 1.24 -20.36
CA PRO A 251 26.27 0.52 -20.97
C PRO A 251 25.30 -0.01 -19.91
N VAL A 252 24.01 0.07 -20.19
CA VAL A 252 22.96 -0.55 -19.38
C VAL A 252 23.14 -2.06 -19.51
N SER A 253 23.37 -2.77 -18.40
CA SER A 253 23.38 -4.22 -18.41
C SER A 253 21.95 -4.73 -18.30
N ILE A 254 21.53 -5.58 -19.25
CA ILE A 254 20.21 -6.20 -19.25
C ILE A 254 20.40 -7.70 -19.11
N LYS A 255 19.73 -8.29 -18.12
CA LYS A 255 19.66 -9.71 -17.88
C LYS A 255 18.26 -10.21 -18.24
N LEU A 256 18.14 -11.15 -19.15
CA LEU A 256 16.90 -11.83 -19.47
C LEU A 256 16.95 -13.24 -18.84
N LEU A 257 15.99 -13.53 -17.98
CA LEU A 257 15.82 -14.82 -17.33
C LEU A 257 14.50 -15.42 -17.82
N ARG A 258 14.47 -16.72 -18.04
CA ARG A 258 13.27 -17.47 -18.37
C ARG A 258 13.02 -18.51 -17.31
N ASN A 259 11.76 -18.68 -16.88
CA ASN A 259 11.37 -19.69 -15.93
C ASN A 259 11.30 -21.07 -16.62
N GLU A 260 11.98 -22.06 -16.07
CA GLU A 260 12.09 -23.41 -16.64
C GLU A 260 11.18 -24.44 -15.97
N TYR A 261 10.51 -24.07 -14.90
CA TYR A 261 9.75 -25.03 -14.08
C TYR A 261 8.59 -25.72 -14.81
N GLU A 262 8.06 -25.09 -15.88
CA GLU A 262 6.95 -25.66 -16.65
C GLU A 262 7.37 -26.65 -17.73
N PHE A 263 8.65 -26.70 -18.06
CA PHE A 263 9.12 -27.54 -19.16
C PHE A 263 9.44 -28.98 -18.75
N GLY A 264 9.19 -29.38 -17.50
CA GLY A 264 9.23 -30.77 -17.04
C GLY A 264 10.12 -31.71 -17.86
N GLN A 265 10.13 -32.94 -17.63
CA GLN A 265 11.06 -34.00 -18.08
C GLN A 265 11.29 -34.17 -19.62
N ASP A 266 10.75 -33.30 -20.49
CA ASP A 266 10.83 -33.41 -21.96
C ASP A 266 11.55 -32.23 -22.65
N GLU A 267 12.62 -31.69 -22.02
CA GLU A 267 13.44 -30.59 -22.56
C GLU A 267 13.84 -30.83 -24.05
N ASP A 268 14.29 -32.02 -24.39
CA ASP A 268 14.72 -32.38 -25.74
C ASP A 268 13.58 -32.28 -26.79
N LYS A 269 12.36 -32.59 -26.39
CA LYS A 269 11.17 -32.51 -27.24
C LYS A 269 10.79 -31.05 -27.51
N ILE A 270 10.80 -30.22 -26.48
CA ILE A 270 10.45 -28.82 -26.55
C ILE A 270 11.49 -28.06 -27.37
N LEU A 271 12.79 -28.28 -27.13
CA LEU A 271 13.86 -27.70 -27.95
C LEU A 271 13.68 -28.03 -29.42
N LYS A 272 13.31 -29.29 -29.74
CA LYS A 272 13.06 -29.75 -31.11
C LYS A 272 11.83 -29.09 -31.73
N GLU A 273 10.74 -28.92 -30.98
CA GLU A 273 9.50 -28.27 -31.43
C GLU A 273 9.72 -26.75 -31.67
N LEU A 274 10.55 -26.10 -30.87
CA LEU A 274 10.90 -24.69 -31.00
C LEU A 274 12.04 -24.44 -31.99
N GLY A 275 12.65 -25.48 -32.56
CA GLY A 275 13.80 -25.34 -33.47
C GLY A 275 15.07 -24.82 -32.79
N LEU A 276 15.20 -25.00 -31.47
CA LEU A 276 16.32 -24.51 -30.67
C LEU A 276 17.40 -25.61 -30.52
N GLN A 277 18.65 -25.18 -30.36
CA GLN A 277 19.79 -26.10 -30.22
C GLN A 277 20.20 -26.22 -28.77
N LYS A 278 20.39 -27.48 -28.29
CA LYS A 278 20.76 -27.78 -26.89
C LYS A 278 22.08 -27.14 -26.44
N GLU A 279 23.00 -26.89 -27.35
CA GLU A 279 24.31 -26.29 -27.06
C GLU A 279 24.24 -24.76 -26.80
N LYS A 280 23.14 -24.13 -27.17
CA LYS A 280 22.87 -22.74 -26.81
C LYS A 280 21.97 -22.78 -25.59
N THR A 281 22.53 -22.62 -24.41
CA THR A 281 21.85 -22.61 -23.13
C THR A 281 20.76 -21.52 -23.04
N TYR A 282 19.62 -21.76 -23.68
CA TYR A 282 18.47 -20.87 -23.59
C TYR A 282 17.71 -21.08 -22.26
N PHE A 283 18.04 -22.16 -21.50
CA PHE A 283 17.19 -22.70 -20.47
C PHE A 283 17.89 -23.00 -19.14
N HIS A 284 18.95 -22.53 -18.76
CA HIS A 284 19.49 -22.74 -17.43
C HIS A 284 19.72 -21.42 -16.77
N GLY A 285 18.76 -20.85 -16.08
CA GLY A 285 18.94 -19.72 -15.15
C GLY A 285 20.27 -18.96 -15.19
N ILE A 286 21.05 -19.16 -16.27
CA ILE A 286 22.29 -18.47 -16.55
C ILE A 286 21.91 -17.19 -17.28
N PRO A 287 22.08 -16.04 -16.65
CA PRO A 287 21.76 -14.77 -17.26
C PRO A 287 22.57 -14.59 -18.56
N GLN A 288 21.87 -14.45 -19.68
CA GLN A 288 22.51 -13.88 -20.88
C GLN A 288 22.63 -12.38 -20.68
N MET A 289 23.85 -11.91 -20.47
CA MET A 289 24.15 -10.48 -20.54
C MET A 289 24.04 -10.02 -21.99
N LEU A 290 23.01 -9.25 -22.29
CA LEU A 290 22.93 -8.45 -23.51
C LEU A 290 23.51 -7.07 -23.17
N GLU A 291 24.73 -6.77 -23.61
CA GLU A 291 25.25 -5.41 -23.63
C GLU A 291 24.65 -4.70 -24.84
N ILE A 292 23.79 -3.74 -24.60
CA ILE A 292 23.26 -2.86 -25.64
C ILE A 292 24.07 -1.57 -25.54
N PRO A 293 24.96 -1.31 -26.50
CA PRO A 293 25.60 0.00 -26.59
C PRO A 293 24.59 1.04 -27.07
N PHE A 294 24.48 2.14 -26.32
CA PHE A 294 23.76 3.33 -26.72
C PHE A 294 24.68 4.24 -27.55
#